data_0ae9fb99308cba390ee9093673234cb3
#
_entry.id   0ae9fb99308cba390ee9093673234cb3
#
_cell.length_a   1.000
_cell.length_b   1.000
_cell.length_c   1.000
_cell.angle_alpha   90.00
_cell.angle_beta   90.00
_cell.angle_gamma   90.00
#
_symmetry.space_group_name_H-M   'P 1'
#
loop_
_entity.id
_entity.type
_entity.pdbx_description
1 polymer ?
#
loop_
_entity_poly.entity_id
_entity_poly.type
_entity_poly.pdbx_seq_one_letter_code
_entity_poly.pdbx_strand_id
1 'polypeptide(L)'
;MATATSFPPNETNRAKQQAVPGARATPGVVGALSGSAKVGPEAAGALVLLHTTFASDDGAQRGYLLFSELKTHMLASPGFLHWFTFSDGPNGYALGLWRTPEEAEAFVRSDAHQAMAREQRERPFEYSQFAGMWSASHLGTRWIYCEQCGKATAAPTLRCSNCTNALDDTFA
;
A
#
# COMPACT_ATOMS: atom_id res chain seq x y z
N MET A 1 14.49 5.49 29.60
CA MET A 1 13.05 5.29 29.35
C MET A 1 12.51 6.58 28.78
N ALA A 2 12.24 6.62 27.48
CA ALA A 2 11.67 7.79 26.83
C ALA A 2 10.15 7.69 26.90
N THR A 3 9.49 8.64 27.54
CA THR A 3 8.04 8.76 27.60
C THR A 3 7.53 9.21 26.23
N ALA A 4 6.70 8.40 25.59
CA ALA A 4 6.00 8.76 24.37
C ALA A 4 5.01 9.90 24.69
N THR A 5 5.28 11.09 24.15
CA THR A 5 4.36 12.22 24.22
C THR A 5 3.25 11.99 23.19
N SER A 6 2.05 11.63 23.66
CA SER A 6 0.86 11.55 22.79
C SER A 6 0.42 12.98 22.45
N PHE A 7 0.45 13.33 21.16
CA PHE A 7 -0.17 14.56 20.69
C PHE A 7 -1.70 14.42 20.75
N PRO A 8 -2.43 15.39 21.29
CA PRO A 8 -3.90 15.37 21.23
C PRO A 8 -4.34 15.50 19.77
N PRO A 9 -5.41 14.81 19.35
CA PRO A 9 -5.95 14.93 18.00
C PRO A 9 -6.39 16.37 17.76
N ASN A 10 -5.94 16.93 16.64
CA ASN A 10 -6.30 18.27 16.24
C ASN A 10 -7.81 18.35 15.95
N GLU A 11 -8.56 19.02 16.83
CA GLU A 11 -10.03 19.17 16.76
C GLU A 11 -10.52 19.79 15.44
N THR A 12 -9.69 20.62 14.81
CA THR A 12 -9.99 21.23 13.50
C THR A 12 -10.09 20.21 12.37
N ASN A 13 -9.36 19.11 12.45
CA ASN A 13 -9.44 18.03 11.46
C ASN A 13 -10.70 17.15 11.69
N ARG A 14 -11.13 17.00 12.94
CA ARG A 14 -12.32 16.23 13.28
C ARG A 14 -13.62 16.85 12.74
N ALA A 15 -13.71 18.18 12.78
CA ALA A 15 -14.86 18.89 12.23
C ALA A 15 -14.95 18.85 10.70
N LYS A 16 -13.80 18.81 10.00
CA LYS A 16 -13.75 18.68 8.54
C LYS A 16 -14.04 17.25 8.05
N GLN A 17 -13.69 16.23 8.84
CA GLN A 17 -14.02 14.83 8.53
C GLN A 17 -15.52 14.52 8.63
N GLN A 18 -16.29 15.30 9.40
CA GLN A 18 -17.75 15.13 9.55
C GLN A 18 -18.57 15.75 8.42
N ALA A 19 -17.93 16.51 7.51
CA ALA A 19 -18.63 17.33 6.51
C ALA A 19 -18.79 16.67 5.13
N VAL A 20 -18.47 15.37 4.97
CA VAL A 20 -18.73 14.62 3.72
C VAL A 20 -19.96 13.73 3.91
N PRO A 21 -21.17 14.15 3.50
CA PRO A 21 -22.35 13.30 3.56
C PRO A 21 -22.24 12.19 2.52
N GLY A 22 -22.12 10.96 2.96
CA GLY A 22 -22.26 9.80 2.07
C GLY A 22 -21.14 8.76 2.10
N ALA A 23 -19.91 9.13 2.45
CA ALA A 23 -18.79 8.20 2.46
C ALA A 23 -18.85 7.26 3.69
N ARG A 24 -19.62 6.18 3.60
CA ARG A 24 -19.44 5.00 4.44
C ARG A 24 -18.24 4.19 3.90
N ALA A 25 -17.06 4.77 3.92
CA ALA A 25 -15.85 3.98 3.75
C ALA A 25 -15.66 3.17 5.03
N THR A 26 -15.95 1.89 4.99
CA THR A 26 -15.52 0.97 6.03
C THR A 26 -14.00 0.98 6.02
N PRO A 27 -13.31 1.30 7.14
CA PRO A 27 -11.86 1.21 7.18
C PRO A 27 -11.44 -0.19 6.75
N GLY A 28 -10.56 -0.30 5.77
CA GLY A 28 -10.16 -1.61 5.30
C GLY A 28 -9.18 -1.56 4.12
N VAL A 29 -8.65 -2.72 3.81
CA VAL A 29 -7.90 -2.93 2.57
C VAL A 29 -8.88 -2.83 1.40
N VAL A 30 -8.70 -1.84 0.55
CA VAL A 30 -9.52 -1.61 -0.64
C VAL A 30 -9.04 -2.47 -1.81
N GLY A 31 -7.73 -2.77 -1.84
CA GLY A 31 -7.15 -3.60 -2.89
C GLY A 31 -5.74 -4.06 -2.56
N ALA A 32 -5.37 -5.16 -3.17
CA ALA A 32 -4.01 -5.66 -3.17
C ALA A 32 -3.63 -6.12 -4.58
N LEU A 33 -2.37 -5.98 -4.93
CA LEU A 33 -1.79 -6.39 -6.19
C LEU A 33 -0.43 -7.00 -5.91
N SER A 34 -0.19 -8.20 -6.44
CA SER A 34 1.10 -8.86 -6.35
C SER A 34 1.79 -8.88 -7.70
N GLY A 35 3.10 -8.69 -7.69
CA GLY A 35 3.95 -8.86 -8.87
C GLY A 35 3.97 -10.30 -9.35
N SER A 36 4.53 -10.51 -10.54
CA SER A 36 4.63 -11.85 -11.16
C SER A 36 5.59 -12.79 -10.45
N ALA A 37 6.52 -12.25 -9.68
CA ALA A 37 7.56 -13.02 -8.99
C ALA A 37 7.05 -13.54 -7.66
N LYS A 38 6.20 -14.35 -7.48
CA LYS A 38 5.68 -14.98 -6.23
C LYS A 38 6.67 -14.96 -5.05
N VAL A 39 7.00 -13.78 -4.57
CA VAL A 39 7.91 -13.53 -3.46
C VAL A 39 7.21 -12.70 -2.40
N GLY A 40 7.44 -13.00 -1.14
CA GLY A 40 6.83 -12.28 -0.05
C GLY A 40 7.42 -10.87 0.15
N PRO A 41 6.79 -10.05 0.99
CA PRO A 41 7.22 -8.68 1.28
C PRO A 41 8.62 -8.60 1.92
N GLU A 42 9.14 -9.70 2.45
CA GLU A 42 10.50 -9.80 2.99
C GLU A 42 11.60 -9.64 1.93
N ALA A 43 11.25 -9.69 0.64
CA ALA A 43 12.18 -9.40 -0.44
C ALA A 43 12.24 -7.90 -0.81
N ALA A 44 11.46 -7.06 -0.13
CA ALA A 44 11.42 -5.64 -0.43
C ALA A 44 12.66 -4.91 0.07
N GLY A 45 13.35 -4.21 -0.83
CA GLY A 45 14.40 -3.25 -0.49
C GLY A 45 13.91 -1.82 -0.47
N ALA A 46 12.73 -1.56 -1.02
CA ALA A 46 12.11 -0.24 -1.03
C ALA A 46 10.61 -0.29 -0.76
N LEU A 47 10.13 0.73 -0.05
CA LEU A 47 8.72 1.00 0.20
C LEU A 47 8.37 2.37 -0.35
N VAL A 48 7.32 2.45 -1.15
CA VAL A 48 6.70 3.70 -1.58
C VAL A 48 5.38 3.87 -0.85
N LEU A 49 5.21 4.99 -0.17
CA LEU A 49 3.95 5.39 0.46
C LEU A 49 3.35 6.55 -0.32
N LEU A 50 2.08 6.41 -0.67
CA LEU A 50 1.24 7.49 -1.14
C LEU A 50 0.10 7.69 -0.14
N HIS A 51 -0.12 8.95 0.25
CA HIS A 51 -1.30 9.37 0.99
C HIS A 51 -2.00 10.47 0.18
N THR A 52 -3.29 10.30 -0.03
CA THR A 52 -4.13 11.24 -0.75
C THR A 52 -5.37 11.55 0.07
N THR A 53 -5.74 12.82 0.19
CA THR A 53 -7.06 13.23 0.68
C THR A 53 -7.87 13.68 -0.52
N PHE A 54 -8.94 12.97 -0.84
CA PHE A 54 -9.81 13.28 -1.96
C PHE A 54 -10.72 14.47 -1.64
N ALA A 55 -10.96 15.31 -2.65
CA ALA A 55 -11.78 16.49 -2.52
C ALA A 55 -13.29 16.16 -2.52
N SER A 56 -13.66 15.01 -3.11
CA SER A 56 -15.03 14.53 -3.25
C SER A 56 -15.06 13.04 -3.57
N ASP A 57 -16.24 12.43 -3.52
CA ASP A 57 -16.44 11.04 -3.95
C ASP A 57 -16.12 10.86 -5.45
N ASP A 58 -16.50 11.81 -6.29
CA ASP A 58 -16.11 11.80 -7.72
C ASP A 58 -14.62 11.90 -7.90
N GLY A 59 -13.94 12.69 -7.07
CA GLY A 59 -12.48 12.77 -7.03
C GLY A 59 -11.86 11.43 -6.65
N ALA A 60 -12.38 10.77 -5.65
CA ALA A 60 -11.93 9.43 -5.23
C ALA A 60 -12.09 8.41 -6.37
N GLN A 61 -13.25 8.40 -7.03
CA GLN A 61 -13.51 7.50 -8.16
C GLN A 61 -12.53 7.74 -9.32
N ARG A 62 -12.25 9.00 -9.67
CA ARG A 62 -11.22 9.33 -10.69
C ARG A 62 -9.84 8.86 -10.28
N GLY A 63 -9.45 9.07 -9.02
CA GLY A 63 -8.19 8.57 -8.49
C GLY A 63 -8.06 7.06 -8.66
N TYR A 64 -9.09 6.30 -8.31
CA TYR A 64 -9.10 4.85 -8.47
C TYR A 64 -9.02 4.41 -9.94
N LEU A 65 -9.65 5.12 -10.86
CA LEU A 65 -9.55 4.82 -12.30
C LEU A 65 -8.13 5.03 -12.82
N LEU A 66 -7.48 6.15 -12.49
CA LEU A 66 -6.09 6.41 -12.86
C LEU A 66 -5.12 5.37 -12.28
N PHE A 67 -5.32 4.99 -11.02
CA PHE A 67 -4.54 3.89 -10.41
C PHE A 67 -4.78 2.55 -11.11
N SER A 68 -6.01 2.28 -11.55
CA SER A 68 -6.33 1.05 -12.29
C SER A 68 -5.60 0.98 -13.63
N GLU A 69 -5.47 2.10 -14.33
CA GLU A 69 -4.70 2.19 -15.57
C GLU A 69 -3.20 1.97 -15.32
N LEU A 70 -2.68 2.55 -14.22
CA LEU A 70 -1.28 2.39 -13.84
C LEU A 70 -0.92 0.96 -13.43
N LYS A 71 -1.89 0.18 -12.98
CA LYS A 71 -1.73 -1.20 -12.51
C LYS A 71 -0.97 -2.09 -13.49
N THR A 72 -1.31 -2.03 -14.78
CA THR A 72 -0.66 -2.86 -15.81
C THR A 72 0.83 -2.51 -15.92
N HIS A 73 1.16 -1.23 -15.85
CA HIS A 73 2.54 -0.74 -15.89
C HIS A 73 3.32 -1.13 -14.64
N MET A 74 2.68 -1.11 -13.46
CA MET A 74 3.29 -1.58 -12.22
C MET A 74 3.63 -3.06 -12.29
N LEU A 75 2.68 -3.90 -12.74
CA LEU A 75 2.88 -5.34 -12.90
C LEU A 75 4.01 -5.69 -13.88
N ALA A 76 4.22 -4.86 -14.89
CA ALA A 76 5.30 -5.02 -15.86
C ALA A 76 6.64 -4.42 -15.40
N SER A 77 6.65 -3.66 -14.29
CA SER A 77 7.87 -3.00 -13.80
C SER A 77 8.85 -4.01 -13.22
N PRO A 78 10.13 -3.92 -13.58
CA PRO A 78 11.17 -4.70 -12.93
C PRO A 78 11.14 -4.48 -11.41
N GLY A 79 11.33 -5.55 -10.65
CA GLY A 79 11.42 -5.49 -9.20
C GLY A 79 10.13 -5.18 -8.45
N PHE A 80 9.01 -4.91 -9.11
CA PHE A 80 7.73 -4.74 -8.44
C PHE A 80 7.31 -6.02 -7.71
N LEU A 81 6.98 -5.89 -6.42
CA LEU A 81 6.59 -7.01 -5.56
C LEU A 81 5.11 -6.96 -5.21
N HIS A 82 4.68 -5.93 -4.49
CA HIS A 82 3.32 -5.80 -3.98
C HIS A 82 2.84 -4.35 -3.97
N TRP A 83 1.53 -4.20 -4.02
CA TRP A 83 0.84 -2.94 -3.82
C TRP A 83 -0.41 -3.17 -2.98
N PHE A 84 -0.63 -2.31 -2.01
CA PHE A 84 -1.80 -2.34 -1.14
C PHE A 84 -2.46 -0.97 -1.12
N THR A 85 -3.78 -0.95 -1.12
CA THR A 85 -4.55 0.28 -0.97
C THR A 85 -5.48 0.16 0.22
N PHE A 86 -5.55 1.23 0.98
CA PHE A 86 -6.41 1.35 2.16
C PHE A 86 -7.20 2.65 2.05
N SER A 87 -8.33 2.73 2.72
CA SER A 87 -9.09 3.98 2.84
C SER A 87 -9.58 4.20 4.25
N ASP A 88 -9.69 5.46 4.64
CA ASP A 88 -10.32 5.92 5.87
C ASP A 88 -11.04 7.24 5.59
N GLY A 89 -12.35 7.18 5.40
CA GLY A 89 -13.14 8.32 4.95
C GLY A 89 -12.63 8.89 3.62
N PRO A 90 -12.31 10.20 3.54
CA PRO A 90 -11.79 10.81 2.32
C PRO A 90 -10.32 10.50 2.07
N ASN A 91 -9.65 9.79 2.97
CA ASN A 91 -8.22 9.51 2.85
C ASN A 91 -7.99 8.18 2.14
N GLY A 92 -7.15 8.21 1.11
CA GLY A 92 -6.61 7.04 0.44
C GLY A 92 -5.14 6.87 0.76
N TYR A 93 -4.73 5.64 0.99
CA TYR A 93 -3.35 5.26 1.22
C TYR A 93 -2.97 4.18 0.25
N ALA A 94 -1.74 4.23 -0.24
CA ALA A 94 -1.18 3.15 -1.03
C ALA A 94 0.25 2.87 -0.59
N LEU A 95 0.57 1.59 -0.48
CA LEU A 95 1.90 1.08 -0.17
C LEU A 95 2.39 0.24 -1.34
N GLY A 96 3.48 0.65 -1.94
CA GLY A 96 4.16 -0.10 -2.98
C GLY A 96 5.46 -0.69 -2.45
N LEU A 97 5.73 -1.96 -2.78
CA LEU A 97 6.95 -2.65 -2.44
C LEU A 97 7.73 -2.99 -3.71
N TRP A 98 8.99 -2.63 -3.75
CA TRP A 98 9.94 -2.98 -4.81
C TRP A 98 11.17 -3.68 -4.24
N ARG A 99 11.83 -4.45 -5.08
CA ARG A 99 13.04 -5.18 -4.68
C ARG A 99 14.17 -4.22 -4.34
N THR A 100 14.32 -3.12 -5.09
CA THR A 100 15.32 -2.08 -4.82
C THR A 100 14.75 -0.67 -4.97
N PRO A 101 15.39 0.33 -4.35
CA PRO A 101 15.02 1.74 -4.54
C PRO A 101 15.14 2.19 -5.99
N GLU A 102 16.17 1.72 -6.72
CA GLU A 102 16.43 2.10 -8.12
C GLU A 102 15.31 1.62 -9.04
N GLU A 103 14.76 0.43 -8.79
CA GLU A 103 13.63 -0.12 -9.54
C GLU A 103 12.35 0.67 -9.26
N ALA A 104 12.11 1.07 -8.01
CA ALA A 104 11.01 1.95 -7.65
C ALA A 104 11.13 3.32 -8.33
N GLU A 105 12.33 3.92 -8.32
CA GLU A 105 12.59 5.18 -9.00
C GLU A 105 12.41 5.07 -10.51
N ALA A 106 12.83 3.98 -11.14
CA ALA A 106 12.65 3.75 -12.57
C ALA A 106 11.15 3.73 -12.92
N PHE A 107 10.32 3.10 -12.10
CA PHE A 107 8.86 3.14 -12.26
C PHE A 107 8.32 4.58 -12.15
N VAL A 108 8.70 5.33 -11.11
CA VAL A 108 8.26 6.72 -10.90
C VAL A 108 8.64 7.61 -12.08
N ARG A 109 9.79 7.35 -12.71
CA ARG A 109 10.26 8.09 -13.90
C ARG A 109 9.69 7.58 -15.22
N SER A 110 8.95 6.48 -15.22
CA SER A 110 8.37 5.91 -16.43
C SER A 110 7.36 6.86 -17.09
N ASP A 111 7.22 6.78 -18.41
CA ASP A 111 6.29 7.62 -19.19
C ASP A 111 4.85 7.45 -18.70
N ALA A 112 4.44 6.23 -18.34
CA ALA A 112 3.12 5.95 -17.81
C ALA A 112 2.85 6.68 -16.49
N HIS A 113 3.78 6.60 -15.53
CA HIS A 113 3.65 7.30 -14.26
C HIS A 113 3.69 8.81 -14.43
N GLN A 114 4.57 9.31 -15.29
CA GLN A 114 4.67 10.74 -15.58
C GLN A 114 3.44 11.28 -16.31
N ALA A 115 2.79 10.48 -17.17
CA ALA A 115 1.54 10.84 -17.82
C ALA A 115 0.41 10.98 -16.79
N MET A 116 0.26 10.00 -15.89
CA MET A 116 -0.69 10.06 -14.79
C MET A 116 -0.45 11.29 -13.89
N ALA A 117 0.79 11.54 -13.52
CA ALA A 117 1.13 12.70 -12.67
C ALA A 117 0.88 14.06 -13.36
N ARG A 118 0.97 14.13 -14.70
CA ARG A 118 0.56 15.32 -15.46
C ARG A 118 -0.96 15.51 -15.43
N GLU A 119 -1.72 14.45 -15.74
CA GLU A 119 -3.18 14.50 -15.71
C GLU A 119 -3.70 14.93 -14.32
N GLN A 120 -3.14 14.38 -13.27
CA GLN A 120 -3.47 14.73 -11.91
C GLN A 120 -3.23 16.22 -11.61
N ARG A 121 -2.13 16.80 -12.08
CA ARG A 121 -1.85 18.24 -11.92
C ARG A 121 -2.77 19.13 -12.74
N GLU A 122 -3.16 18.71 -13.94
CA GLU A 122 -4.07 19.47 -14.81
C GLU A 122 -5.53 19.42 -14.33
N ARG A 123 -5.92 18.32 -13.72
CA ARG A 123 -7.29 18.08 -13.23
C ARG A 123 -7.26 17.52 -11.81
N PRO A 124 -6.89 18.33 -10.82
CA PRO A 124 -6.72 17.84 -9.45
C PRO A 124 -8.04 17.26 -8.91
N PHE A 125 -7.98 16.06 -8.40
CA PHE A 125 -9.08 15.38 -7.71
C PHE A 125 -8.78 15.21 -6.23
N GLU A 126 -7.60 15.61 -5.81
CA GLU A 126 -7.18 15.61 -4.43
C GLU A 126 -7.30 16.97 -3.80
N TYR A 127 -7.50 16.94 -2.49
CA TYR A 127 -7.34 18.08 -1.62
C TYR A 127 -5.88 18.24 -1.18
N SER A 128 -5.22 17.11 -0.93
CA SER A 128 -3.78 17.05 -0.62
C SER A 128 -3.21 15.69 -0.99
N GLN A 129 -1.92 15.68 -1.30
CA GLN A 129 -1.18 14.47 -1.59
C GLN A 129 0.20 14.53 -0.95
N PHE A 130 0.63 13.40 -0.43
CA PHE A 130 2.00 13.15 -0.01
C PHE A 130 2.49 11.86 -0.63
N ALA A 131 3.71 11.87 -1.16
CA ALA A 131 4.39 10.67 -1.65
C ALA A 131 5.81 10.63 -1.09
N GLY A 132 6.26 9.47 -0.67
CA GLY A 132 7.62 9.26 -0.19
C GLY A 132 8.10 7.86 -0.50
N MET A 133 9.41 7.71 -0.56
CA MET A 133 10.08 6.43 -0.73
C MET A 133 11.10 6.23 0.39
N TRP A 134 11.15 5.01 0.91
CA TRP A 134 12.08 4.60 1.95
C TRP A 134 12.82 3.34 1.53
N SER A 135 14.11 3.28 1.84
CA SER A 135 14.89 2.06 1.72
C SER A 135 14.72 1.23 2.99
N ALA A 136 14.55 -0.07 2.84
CA ALA A 136 14.50 -0.98 3.98
C ALA A 136 15.90 -1.13 4.58
N SER A 137 16.05 -0.77 5.87
CA SER A 137 17.28 -1.01 6.63
C SER A 137 17.24 -2.32 7.41
N HIS A 138 16.04 -2.81 7.72
CA HIS A 138 15.80 -4.07 8.41
C HIS A 138 14.41 -4.59 8.06
N LEU A 139 14.35 -5.89 7.77
CA LEU A 139 13.10 -6.61 7.58
C LEU A 139 13.03 -7.72 8.63
N GLY A 140 11.91 -7.78 9.34
CA GLY A 140 11.63 -8.85 10.29
C GLY A 140 11.32 -10.17 9.59
N THR A 141 11.35 -11.26 10.36
CA THR A 141 10.88 -12.56 9.88
C THR A 141 9.37 -12.54 9.70
N ARG A 142 8.89 -12.92 8.52
CA ARG A 142 7.47 -13.15 8.29
C ARG A 142 7.07 -14.53 8.84
N TRP A 143 5.98 -14.57 9.60
CA TRP A 143 5.46 -15.78 10.21
C TRP A 143 4.11 -16.14 9.62
N ILE A 144 3.94 -17.43 9.28
CA ILE A 144 2.68 -17.99 8.80
C ILE A 144 2.14 -18.88 9.93
N TYR A 145 0.89 -18.63 10.35
CA TYR A 145 0.24 -19.37 11.41
C TYR A 145 -0.55 -20.54 10.83
N CYS A 146 -0.33 -21.72 11.37
CA CYS A 146 -1.04 -22.93 10.94
C CYS A 146 -2.47 -22.91 11.47
N GLU A 147 -3.47 -22.98 10.59
CA GLU A 147 -4.89 -23.01 10.99
C GLU A 147 -5.22 -24.26 11.80
N GLN A 148 -4.54 -25.38 11.57
CA GLN A 148 -4.80 -26.62 12.27
C GLN A 148 -4.28 -26.66 13.71
N CYS A 149 -3.08 -26.12 13.98
CA CYS A 149 -2.45 -26.23 15.30
C CYS A 149 -2.04 -24.91 15.94
N GLY A 150 -2.26 -23.77 15.27
CA GLY A 150 -1.95 -22.42 15.76
C GLY A 150 -0.46 -22.10 15.86
N LYS A 151 0.45 -23.00 15.47
CA LYS A 151 1.90 -22.76 15.54
C LYS A 151 2.37 -21.90 14.38
N ALA A 152 3.28 -20.97 14.67
CA ALA A 152 3.95 -20.14 13.69
C ALA A 152 5.08 -20.90 13.01
N THR A 153 5.24 -20.69 11.72
CA THR A 153 6.34 -21.19 10.90
C THR A 153 6.93 -20.03 10.10
N ALA A 154 8.24 -19.92 10.05
CA ALA A 154 8.90 -18.86 9.30
C ALA A 154 8.74 -19.07 7.80
N ALA A 155 8.33 -18.01 7.07
CA ALA A 155 8.31 -18.02 5.62
C ALA A 155 9.78 -18.12 5.07
N PRO A 156 9.96 -18.69 3.86
CA PRO A 156 8.94 -19.10 2.89
C PRO A 156 8.45 -20.54 3.03
N THR A 157 8.59 -21.16 4.19
CA THR A 157 8.19 -22.55 4.40
C THR A 157 6.68 -22.71 4.30
N LEU A 158 6.21 -23.54 3.35
CA LEU A 158 4.78 -23.80 3.11
C LEU A 158 4.24 -25.06 3.81
N ARG A 159 4.95 -25.55 4.82
CA ARG A 159 4.50 -26.64 5.68
C ARG A 159 4.73 -26.27 7.13
N CYS A 160 3.74 -26.53 7.96
CA CYS A 160 3.81 -26.29 9.40
C CYS A 160 4.97 -27.09 10.01
N SER A 161 5.86 -26.42 10.73
CA SER A 161 7.00 -27.03 11.41
C SER A 161 6.61 -28.00 12.53
N ASN A 162 5.35 -27.94 13.00
CA ASN A 162 4.86 -28.77 14.10
C ASN A 162 3.99 -29.96 13.64
N CYS A 163 3.01 -29.75 12.74
CA CYS A 163 2.05 -30.79 12.32
C CYS A 163 2.13 -31.14 10.84
N THR A 164 3.09 -30.60 10.11
CA THR A 164 3.34 -30.83 8.67
C THR A 164 2.18 -30.43 7.73
N ASN A 165 1.08 -29.87 8.26
CA ASN A 165 -0.02 -29.38 7.44
C ASN A 165 0.47 -28.31 6.45
N ALA A 166 -0.14 -28.28 5.24
CA ALA A 166 0.12 -27.23 4.27
C ALA A 166 -0.25 -25.87 4.87
N LEU A 167 0.55 -24.87 4.60
CA LEU A 167 0.30 -23.50 5.00
C LEU A 167 -0.16 -22.71 3.78
N ASP A 168 -1.18 -21.90 3.97
CA ASP A 168 -1.62 -20.92 2.97
C ASP A 168 -0.79 -19.65 3.14
N ASP A 169 -0.06 -19.31 2.10
CA ASP A 169 0.72 -18.08 2.06
C ASP A 169 0.11 -17.13 1.03
N THR A 170 -0.61 -16.14 1.52
CA THR A 170 -1.28 -15.13 0.69
C THR A 170 -0.32 -14.30 -0.18
N PHE A 171 0.99 -14.40 0.05
CA PHE A 171 2.03 -13.72 -0.73
C PHE A 171 2.82 -14.67 -1.66
N ALA A 172 2.53 -15.97 -1.65
CA ALA A 172 3.22 -16.96 -2.48
C ALA A 172 2.50 -17.24 -3.81
#